data_d6ebd7241a776d162f2e9ca0e8e59390
#
_entry.id   d6ebd7241a776d162f2e9ca0e8e59390
#
_cell.length_a   1.000
_cell.length_b   1.000
_cell.length_c   1.000
_cell.angle_alpha   90.00
_cell.angle_beta   90.00
_cell.angle_gamma   90.00
#
_symmetry.space_group_name_H-M   'P 1'
#
loop_
_entity.id
_entity.type
_entity.pdbx_description
1 polymer ?
#
loop_
_entity_poly.entity_id
_entity_poly.type
_entity_poly.pdbx_seq_one_letter_code
_entity_poly.pdbx_strand_id
1 'polypeptide(L)'
;MTEKQYKKASKVVFISIAIIFGYIAVTLIAWHFSYANTSNWKMMLQLVTALLVIVVSAVAHFAMSGTKRGAHIMVISMAAGYFIISMVNSTAGIYAYALPLLVATLAYLNFKFTLFVNLTVLAANIIRLIINYDPADQDTLGANVLALFVIVLVGYTSIA
;
A
#
# COMPACT_ATOMS: atom_id res chain seq x y z
N MET A 1 -4.54 -3.87 -23.43
CA MET A 1 -3.78 -2.60 -23.42
C MET A 1 -2.62 -2.68 -24.41
N THR A 2 -2.37 -1.61 -25.14
CA THR A 2 -1.19 -1.46 -26.01
C THR A 2 0.06 -1.11 -25.18
N GLU A 3 1.27 -1.28 -25.73
CA GLU A 3 2.52 -0.90 -25.07
C GLU A 3 2.51 0.56 -24.59
N LYS A 4 2.02 1.48 -25.42
CA LYS A 4 1.89 2.91 -25.08
C LYS A 4 0.96 3.13 -23.88
N GLN A 5 -0.12 2.36 -23.78
CA GLN A 5 -1.05 2.43 -22.64
C GLN A 5 -0.39 1.89 -21.37
N TYR A 6 0.33 0.75 -21.46
CA TYR A 6 1.10 0.22 -20.33
C TYR A 6 2.14 1.23 -19.83
N LYS A 7 2.85 1.92 -20.73
CA LYS A 7 3.86 2.91 -20.37
C LYS A 7 3.26 4.11 -19.62
N LYS A 8 2.09 4.61 -20.06
CA LYS A 8 1.38 5.68 -19.35
C LYS A 8 0.89 5.23 -17.98
N ALA A 9 0.25 4.06 -17.91
CA ALA A 9 -0.25 3.49 -16.66
C ALA A 9 0.89 3.24 -15.66
N SER A 10 1.99 2.65 -16.13
CA SER A 10 3.21 2.42 -15.32
C SER A 10 3.76 3.70 -14.72
N LYS A 11 3.76 4.80 -15.46
CA LYS A 11 4.18 6.12 -14.96
C LYS A 11 3.28 6.59 -13.81
N VAL A 12 1.96 6.51 -13.96
CA VAL A 12 1.00 6.92 -12.93
C VAL A 12 1.18 6.06 -11.67
N VAL A 13 1.23 4.74 -11.83
CA VAL A 13 1.39 3.81 -10.70
C VAL A 13 2.72 4.02 -10.00
N PHE A 14 3.82 4.19 -10.74
CA PHE A 14 5.14 4.46 -10.16
C PHE A 14 5.15 5.76 -9.35
N ILE A 15 4.59 6.85 -9.87
CA ILE A 15 4.49 8.12 -9.15
C ILE A 15 3.66 7.95 -7.88
N SER A 16 2.54 7.24 -7.93
CA SER A 16 1.71 6.97 -6.75
C SER A 16 2.46 6.16 -5.69
N ILE A 17 3.19 5.12 -6.10
CA ILE A 17 4.05 4.33 -5.19
C ILE A 17 5.13 5.22 -4.56
N ALA A 18 5.83 6.01 -5.36
CA ALA A 18 6.90 6.88 -4.87
C ALA A 18 6.39 7.92 -3.86
N ILE A 19 5.23 8.51 -4.10
CA ILE A 19 4.61 9.47 -3.18
C ILE A 19 4.22 8.77 -1.86
N ILE A 20 3.50 7.65 -1.92
CA ILE A 20 2.94 7.00 -0.73
C ILE A 20 4.05 6.38 0.12
N PHE A 21 4.88 5.52 -0.48
CA PHE A 21 5.96 4.87 0.25
C PHE A 21 7.10 5.85 0.59
N GLY A 22 7.32 6.89 -0.21
CA GLY A 22 8.20 7.99 0.12
C GLY A 22 7.72 8.78 1.33
N TYR A 23 6.44 9.10 1.40
CA TYR A 23 5.83 9.74 2.58
C TYR A 23 5.99 8.87 3.83
N ILE A 24 5.71 7.56 3.74
CA ILE A 24 5.93 6.62 4.85
C ILE A 24 7.40 6.63 5.29
N ALA A 25 8.34 6.56 4.36
CA ALA A 25 9.77 6.57 4.69
C ALA A 25 10.19 7.88 5.38
N VAL A 26 9.78 9.02 4.86
CA VAL A 26 10.08 10.34 5.43
C VAL A 26 9.49 10.48 6.84
N THR A 27 8.25 10.07 7.05
CA THR A 27 7.61 10.14 8.37
C THR A 27 8.29 9.24 9.40
N LEU A 28 8.72 8.04 9.00
CA LEU A 28 9.47 7.13 9.88
C LEU A 28 10.86 7.69 10.23
N ILE A 29 11.56 8.29 9.26
CA ILE A 29 12.85 8.94 9.49
C ILE A 29 12.68 10.14 10.43
N ALA A 30 11.70 11.01 10.17
CA ALA A 30 11.42 12.16 11.01
C ALA A 30 11.08 11.74 12.46
N TRP A 31 10.29 10.67 12.61
CA TRP A 31 9.99 10.13 13.94
C TRP A 31 11.24 9.61 14.65
N HIS A 32 12.10 8.87 13.93
CA HIS A 32 13.34 8.38 14.52
C HIS A 32 14.22 9.51 15.11
N PHE A 33 14.34 10.62 14.39
CA PHE A 33 15.10 11.77 14.89
C PHE A 33 14.42 12.53 16.03
N SER A 34 13.08 12.53 16.09
CA SER A 34 12.33 13.25 17.13
C SER A 34 12.26 12.49 18.46
N TYR A 35 12.32 11.16 18.41
CA TYR A 35 12.16 10.28 19.57
C TYR A 35 13.40 9.37 19.77
N ALA A 36 14.55 9.97 19.88
CA ALA A 36 15.93 9.46 19.74
C ALA A 36 16.35 8.22 20.58
N ASN A 37 15.46 7.41 21.13
CA ASN A 37 15.86 6.26 21.98
C ASN A 37 15.10 4.95 21.77
N THR A 38 14.27 4.82 20.75
CA THR A 38 13.60 3.55 20.47
C THR A 38 14.02 3.02 19.11
N SER A 39 15.13 2.31 19.06
CA SER A 39 15.43 1.38 17.95
C SER A 39 14.35 0.29 17.92
N ASN A 40 13.22 0.63 17.34
CA ASN A 40 12.11 -0.29 17.21
C ASN A 40 12.31 -1.07 15.91
N TRP A 41 12.58 -2.38 16.00
CA TRP A 41 12.71 -3.27 14.84
C TRP A 41 11.51 -3.14 13.88
N LYS A 42 10.31 -2.86 14.39
CA LYS A 42 9.10 -2.63 13.61
C LYS A 42 9.24 -1.42 12.68
N MET A 43 9.81 -0.33 13.19
CA MET A 43 10.05 0.87 12.41
C MET A 43 11.09 0.63 11.30
N MET A 44 12.19 -0.06 11.66
CA MET A 44 13.21 -0.43 10.67
C MET A 44 12.67 -1.33 9.58
N LEU A 45 11.83 -2.30 9.93
CA LEU A 45 11.18 -3.18 8.95
C LEU A 45 10.25 -2.40 8.01
N GLN A 46 9.47 -1.45 8.53
CA GLN A 46 8.61 -0.59 7.71
C GLN A 46 9.44 0.28 6.76
N LEU A 47 10.53 0.89 7.25
CA LEU A 47 11.41 1.74 6.46
C LEU A 47 12.07 0.94 5.33
N VAL A 48 12.66 -0.20 5.65
CA VAL A 48 13.30 -1.09 4.66
C VAL A 48 12.26 -1.55 3.63
N THR A 49 11.07 -1.93 4.08
CA THR A 49 9.99 -2.34 3.16
C THR A 49 9.59 -1.21 2.22
N ALA A 50 9.39 0.01 2.75
CA ALA A 50 9.03 1.16 1.93
C ALA A 50 10.08 1.47 0.86
N LEU A 51 11.36 1.47 1.24
CA LEU A 51 12.48 1.69 0.31
C LEU A 51 12.58 0.58 -0.74
N LEU A 52 12.42 -0.70 -0.33
CA LEU A 52 12.41 -1.83 -1.27
C LEU A 52 11.29 -1.73 -2.30
N VAL A 53 10.08 -1.37 -1.89
CA VAL A 53 8.95 -1.18 -2.81
C VAL A 53 9.26 -0.08 -3.83
N ILE A 54 9.84 1.05 -3.40
CA ILE A 54 10.24 2.14 -4.31
C ILE A 54 11.30 1.65 -5.30
N VAL A 55 12.35 0.98 -4.83
CA VAL A 55 13.45 0.49 -5.68
C VAL A 55 12.95 -0.55 -6.68
N VAL A 56 12.20 -1.56 -6.24
CA VAL A 56 11.64 -2.60 -7.13
C VAL A 56 10.71 -1.97 -8.17
N SER A 57 9.86 -1.02 -7.76
CA SER A 57 8.96 -0.33 -8.66
C SER A 57 9.70 0.57 -9.64
N ALA A 58 10.79 1.23 -9.23
CA ALA A 58 11.64 2.01 -10.11
C ALA A 58 12.31 1.12 -11.17
N VAL A 59 12.90 0.00 -10.77
CA VAL A 59 13.49 -0.98 -11.71
C VAL A 59 12.43 -1.47 -12.70
N ALA A 60 11.24 -1.85 -12.23
CA ALA A 60 10.16 -2.30 -13.09
C ALA A 60 9.69 -1.20 -14.05
N HIS A 61 9.62 0.06 -13.56
CA HIS A 61 9.24 1.20 -14.39
C HIS A 61 10.28 1.51 -15.46
N PHE A 62 11.56 1.63 -15.11
CA PHE A 62 12.58 2.03 -16.07
C PHE A 62 12.96 0.91 -17.05
N ALA A 63 13.00 -0.35 -16.58
CA ALA A 63 13.39 -1.48 -17.42
C ALA A 63 12.23 -2.11 -18.21
N MET A 64 10.98 -2.02 -17.71
CA MET A 64 9.85 -2.82 -18.23
C MET A 64 8.53 -2.04 -18.36
N SER A 65 8.53 -0.70 -18.42
CA SER A 65 7.32 0.14 -18.34
C SER A 65 6.25 -0.14 -19.41
N GLY A 66 6.68 -0.61 -20.59
CA GLY A 66 5.78 -0.95 -21.69
C GLY A 66 5.20 -2.37 -21.64
N THR A 67 5.57 -3.17 -20.65
CA THR A 67 5.29 -4.59 -20.60
C THR A 67 4.27 -4.97 -19.52
N LYS A 68 3.53 -6.05 -19.77
CA LYS A 68 2.65 -6.65 -18.77
C LYS A 68 3.43 -7.17 -17.56
N ARG A 69 4.68 -7.65 -17.76
CA ARG A 69 5.55 -8.12 -16.66
C ARG A 69 5.92 -6.99 -15.71
N GLY A 70 6.31 -5.83 -16.24
CA GLY A 70 6.59 -4.65 -15.42
C GLY A 70 5.38 -4.23 -14.58
N ALA A 71 4.17 -4.24 -15.17
CA ALA A 71 2.94 -3.97 -14.45
C ALA A 71 2.70 -4.95 -13.29
N HIS A 72 2.90 -6.27 -13.51
CA HIS A 72 2.76 -7.28 -12.45
C HIS A 72 3.75 -7.03 -11.31
N ILE A 73 5.02 -6.78 -11.62
CA ILE A 73 6.05 -6.55 -10.59
C ILE A 73 5.67 -5.34 -9.74
N MET A 74 5.25 -4.24 -10.34
CA MET A 74 4.86 -3.03 -9.61
C MET A 74 3.63 -3.26 -8.73
N VAL A 75 2.60 -3.93 -9.25
CA VAL A 75 1.36 -4.21 -8.50
C VAL A 75 1.64 -5.18 -7.33
N ILE A 76 2.42 -6.23 -7.56
CA ILE A 76 2.76 -7.21 -6.51
C ILE A 76 3.65 -6.57 -5.45
N SER A 77 4.68 -5.80 -5.83
CA SER A 77 5.57 -5.14 -4.85
C SER A 77 4.80 -4.14 -3.98
N MET A 78 3.90 -3.38 -4.58
CA MET A 78 3.04 -2.43 -3.89
C MET A 78 2.10 -3.13 -2.89
N ALA A 79 1.42 -4.19 -3.34
CA ALA A 79 0.50 -4.95 -2.50
C ALA A 79 1.22 -5.65 -1.33
N ALA A 80 2.37 -6.28 -1.61
CA ALA A 80 3.20 -6.92 -0.59
C ALA A 80 3.77 -5.90 0.41
N GLY A 81 4.24 -4.76 -0.06
CA GLY A 81 4.74 -3.68 0.78
C GLY A 81 3.66 -3.13 1.72
N TYR A 82 2.47 -2.86 1.18
CA TYR A 82 1.33 -2.45 2.00
C TYR A 82 0.97 -3.51 3.05
N PHE A 83 0.92 -4.79 2.64
CA PHE A 83 0.62 -5.89 3.55
C PHE A 83 1.62 -5.94 4.73
N ILE A 84 2.93 -5.94 4.44
CA ILE A 84 3.98 -6.00 5.48
C ILE A 84 3.90 -4.79 6.41
N ILE A 85 3.76 -3.58 5.86
CA ILE A 85 3.68 -2.35 6.65
C ILE A 85 2.43 -2.36 7.54
N SER A 86 1.28 -2.81 7.03
CA SER A 86 0.05 -2.89 7.82
C SER A 86 0.12 -3.93 8.94
N MET A 87 0.84 -5.04 8.76
CA MET A 87 1.00 -6.05 9.82
C MET A 87 1.86 -5.56 10.98
N VAL A 88 2.82 -4.69 10.69
CA VAL A 88 3.80 -4.21 11.68
C VAL A 88 3.33 -2.93 12.37
N ASN A 89 2.45 -2.17 11.72
CA ASN A 89 1.98 -0.88 12.20
C ASN A 89 0.66 -1.02 12.97
N SER A 90 0.65 -0.57 14.22
CA SER A 90 -0.54 -0.58 15.09
C SER A 90 -1.44 0.66 14.93
N THR A 91 -0.96 1.72 14.25
CA THR A 91 -1.74 2.96 14.14
C THR A 91 -2.96 2.81 13.23
N ALA A 92 -4.10 3.35 13.66
CA ALA A 92 -5.35 3.29 12.91
C ALA A 92 -5.27 3.95 11.53
N GLY A 93 -4.41 4.96 11.35
CA GLY A 93 -4.31 5.71 10.09
C GLY A 93 -3.71 4.95 8.90
N ILE A 94 -3.16 3.75 9.09
CA ILE A 94 -2.48 3.00 8.01
C ILE A 94 -3.41 2.69 6.83
N TYR A 95 -4.72 2.51 7.07
CA TYR A 95 -5.69 2.24 6.02
C TYR A 95 -5.83 3.37 5.00
N ALA A 96 -5.52 4.61 5.41
CA ALA A 96 -5.59 5.76 4.51
C ALA A 96 -4.64 5.61 3.31
N TYR A 97 -3.53 4.90 3.47
CA TYR A 97 -2.59 4.61 2.37
C TYR A 97 -3.15 3.59 1.37
N ALA A 98 -4.14 2.80 1.77
CA ALA A 98 -4.78 1.84 0.88
C ALA A 98 -5.53 2.52 -0.26
N LEU A 99 -6.22 3.62 0.02
CA LEU A 99 -7.10 4.29 -0.95
C LEU A 99 -6.35 4.74 -2.20
N PRO A 100 -5.26 5.53 -2.12
CA PRO A 100 -4.51 5.91 -3.32
C PRO A 100 -3.84 4.72 -4.01
N LEU A 101 -3.49 3.64 -3.30
CA LEU A 101 -2.96 2.41 -3.92
C LEU A 101 -4.04 1.70 -4.74
N LEU A 102 -5.27 1.60 -4.21
CA LEU A 102 -6.41 1.04 -4.94
C LEU A 102 -6.71 1.85 -6.21
N VAL A 103 -6.77 3.18 -6.08
CA VAL A 103 -7.00 4.08 -7.22
C VAL A 103 -5.88 3.97 -8.27
N ALA A 104 -4.62 3.87 -7.84
CA ALA A 104 -3.49 3.75 -8.75
C ALA A 104 -3.58 2.49 -9.64
N THR A 105 -4.12 1.37 -9.12
CA THR A 105 -4.26 0.13 -9.89
C THR A 105 -5.26 0.25 -11.03
N LEU A 106 -6.24 1.17 -10.93
CA LEU A 106 -7.20 1.44 -11.99
C LEU A 106 -6.54 1.96 -13.27
N ALA A 107 -5.36 2.59 -13.16
CA ALA A 107 -4.61 3.07 -14.32
C ALA A 107 -4.27 1.94 -15.31
N TYR A 108 -4.18 0.69 -14.84
CA TYR A 108 -3.95 -0.47 -15.71
C TYR A 108 -5.22 -0.98 -16.39
N LEU A 109 -6.42 -0.50 -16.04
CA LEU A 109 -7.71 -0.98 -16.57
C LEU A 109 -7.77 -2.51 -16.61
N ASN A 110 -7.25 -3.16 -15.58
CA ASN A 110 -7.15 -4.62 -15.51
C ASN A 110 -7.84 -5.12 -14.23
N PHE A 111 -9.01 -5.69 -14.43
CA PHE A 111 -9.83 -6.25 -13.36
C PHE A 111 -9.05 -7.18 -12.40
N LYS A 112 -8.17 -8.04 -12.96
CA LYS A 112 -7.40 -8.98 -12.13
C LYS A 112 -6.42 -8.27 -11.20
N PHE A 113 -5.80 -7.17 -11.63
CA PHE A 113 -4.92 -6.37 -10.79
C PHE A 113 -5.70 -5.66 -9.69
N THR A 114 -6.79 -5.02 -10.07
CA THR A 114 -7.65 -4.31 -9.12
C THR A 114 -8.21 -5.28 -8.08
N LEU A 115 -8.73 -6.42 -8.51
CA LEU A 115 -9.24 -7.46 -7.61
C LEU A 115 -8.15 -7.99 -6.66
N PHE A 116 -6.96 -8.31 -7.18
CA PHE A 116 -5.83 -8.80 -6.38
C PHE A 116 -5.44 -7.79 -5.29
N VAL A 117 -5.28 -6.51 -5.63
CA VAL A 117 -4.89 -5.48 -4.65
C VAL A 117 -6.01 -5.25 -3.65
N ASN A 118 -7.28 -5.20 -4.08
CA ASN A 118 -8.41 -5.07 -3.17
C ASN A 118 -8.46 -6.20 -2.14
N LEU A 119 -8.33 -7.45 -2.59
CA LEU A 119 -8.31 -8.61 -1.69
C LEU A 119 -7.13 -8.57 -0.73
N THR A 120 -5.94 -8.17 -1.21
CA THR A 120 -4.75 -8.04 -0.37
C THR A 120 -4.92 -6.95 0.68
N VAL A 121 -5.43 -5.78 0.30
CA VAL A 121 -5.70 -4.67 1.21
C VAL A 121 -6.75 -5.04 2.24
N LEU A 122 -7.84 -5.68 1.81
CA LEU A 122 -8.90 -6.13 2.70
C LEU A 122 -8.38 -7.17 3.71
N ALA A 123 -7.67 -8.19 3.23
CA ALA A 123 -7.08 -9.22 4.08
C ALA A 123 -6.10 -8.62 5.09
N ALA A 124 -5.21 -7.72 4.66
CA ALA A 124 -4.26 -7.05 5.53
C ALA A 124 -4.97 -6.28 6.67
N ASN A 125 -6.02 -5.55 6.35
CA ASN A 125 -6.75 -4.77 7.37
C ASN A 125 -7.58 -5.65 8.31
N ILE A 126 -8.18 -6.75 7.82
CA ILE A 126 -8.89 -7.72 8.67
C ILE A 126 -7.91 -8.40 9.64
N ILE A 127 -6.79 -8.91 9.13
CA ILE A 127 -5.77 -9.56 9.97
C ILE A 127 -5.22 -8.58 11.00
N ARG A 128 -4.92 -7.35 10.60
CA ARG A 128 -4.47 -6.30 11.51
C ARG A 128 -5.50 -6.02 12.60
N LEU A 129 -6.78 -5.94 12.27
CA LEU A 129 -7.86 -5.73 13.22
C LEU A 129 -7.90 -6.86 14.27
N ILE A 130 -7.74 -8.10 13.82
CA ILE A 130 -7.75 -9.28 14.72
C ILE A 130 -6.53 -9.26 15.65
N ILE A 131 -5.33 -8.96 15.11
CA ILE A 131 -4.07 -8.97 15.89
C ILE A 131 -4.03 -7.84 16.92
N ASN A 132 -4.57 -6.66 16.58
CA ASN A 132 -4.54 -5.48 17.46
C ASN A 132 -5.89 -5.23 18.14
N TYR A 133 -6.75 -6.24 18.23
CA TYR A 133 -8.04 -6.11 18.89
C TYR A 133 -7.84 -5.90 20.39
N ASP A 134 -8.28 -4.74 20.90
CA ASP A 134 -8.37 -4.44 22.32
C ASP A 134 -9.85 -4.15 22.68
N PRO A 135 -10.48 -5.00 23.47
CA PRO A 135 -11.88 -4.79 23.87
C PRO A 135 -12.10 -3.55 24.73
N ALA A 136 -11.05 -2.99 25.34
CA ALA A 136 -11.12 -1.77 26.12
C ALA A 136 -11.10 -0.49 25.26
N ASP A 137 -10.63 -0.58 24.02
CA ASP A 137 -10.50 0.57 23.10
C ASP A 137 -11.60 0.51 22.01
N GLN A 138 -12.82 0.86 22.39
CA GLN A 138 -13.99 0.86 21.49
C GLN A 138 -13.91 1.93 20.40
N ASP A 139 -13.25 3.07 20.66
CA ASP A 139 -13.12 4.16 19.69
C ASP A 139 -12.22 3.75 18.52
N THR A 140 -11.11 3.10 18.80
CA THR A 140 -10.23 2.53 17.77
C THR A 140 -10.89 1.40 17.00
N LEU A 141 -11.73 0.58 17.65
CA LEU A 141 -12.50 -0.46 16.98
C LEU A 141 -13.49 0.16 15.97
N GLY A 142 -14.24 1.17 16.37
CA GLY A 142 -15.19 1.88 15.52
C GLY A 142 -14.52 2.49 14.29
N ALA A 143 -13.38 3.16 14.48
CA ALA A 143 -12.59 3.74 13.40
C ALA A 143 -12.07 2.68 12.41
N ASN A 144 -11.59 1.55 12.90
CA ASN A 144 -11.11 0.45 12.05
C ASN A 144 -12.24 -0.21 11.26
N VAL A 145 -13.42 -0.41 11.85
CA VAL A 145 -14.61 -0.96 11.16
C VAL A 145 -15.08 0.00 10.06
N LEU A 146 -15.14 1.30 10.35
CA LEU A 146 -15.47 2.30 9.34
C LEU A 146 -14.46 2.29 8.18
N ALA A 147 -13.17 2.18 8.49
CA ALA A 147 -12.11 2.08 7.49
C ALA A 147 -12.27 0.86 6.58
N LEU A 148 -12.60 -0.32 7.16
CA LEU A 148 -12.89 -1.51 6.37
C LEU A 148 -14.08 -1.31 5.45
N PHE A 149 -15.14 -0.66 5.95
CA PHE A 149 -16.32 -0.36 5.13
C PHE A 149 -15.96 0.53 3.93
N VAL A 150 -15.14 1.60 4.15
CA VAL A 150 -14.68 2.47 3.08
C VAL A 150 -13.81 1.72 2.06
N ILE A 151 -12.92 0.84 2.52
CA ILE A 151 -12.08 0.00 1.63
C ILE A 151 -12.95 -0.92 0.77
N VAL A 152 -13.94 -1.56 1.36
CA VAL A 152 -14.88 -2.43 0.62
C VAL A 152 -15.67 -1.62 -0.40
N LEU A 153 -16.18 -0.44 -0.02
CA LEU A 153 -16.93 0.44 -0.90
C LEU A 153 -16.07 0.91 -2.09
N VAL A 154 -14.87 1.40 -1.83
CA VAL A 154 -13.94 1.83 -2.88
C VAL A 154 -13.51 0.65 -3.75
N GLY A 155 -13.27 -0.51 -3.15
CA GLY A 155 -12.96 -1.74 -3.87
C GLY A 155 -14.11 -2.14 -4.81
N TYR A 156 -15.34 -2.13 -4.32
CA TYR A 156 -16.52 -2.44 -5.12
C TYR A 156 -16.68 -1.46 -6.28
N THR A 157 -16.64 -0.15 -6.01
CA THR A 157 -16.77 0.87 -7.06
C THR A 157 -15.64 0.86 -8.09
N SER A 158 -14.47 0.32 -7.73
CA SER A 158 -13.32 0.16 -8.63
C SER A 158 -13.48 -1.02 -9.58
N ILE A 159 -14.39 -1.95 -9.27
CA ILE A 159 -14.62 -3.19 -10.01
C ILE A 159 -15.88 -3.07 -10.88
N ALA A 160 -16.86 -2.29 -10.43
CA ALA A 160 -18.11 -2.02 -11.15
C ALA A 160 -17.90 -1.09 -12.34
#